data_117a76f5872893622b97fd538ea75247
#
_entry.id   117a76f5872893622b97fd538ea75247
#
_cell.length_a   1.000
_cell.length_b   1.000
_cell.length_c   1.000
_cell.angle_alpha   90.00
_cell.angle_beta   90.00
_cell.angle_gamma   90.00
#
_symmetry.space_group_name_H-M   'P 1'
#
loop_
_entity.id
_entity.type
_entity.pdbx_description
1 polymer ?
#
loop_
_entity_poly.entity_id
_entity_poly.type
_entity_poly.pdbx_seq_one_letter_code
_entity_poly.pdbx_strand_id
1 'polypeptide(L)'
;MMKSLFAYLMMLAAATLAGCATGPAATKNDVQELSLALQALDPKVDPVEARRAAEIAYSYSARLAEQYNVTTSPILHNTMVNTGVKDRGLCVHYAEDMQARLSQENFQTLTMLRAIAEPKNDFRIDHSTAVIAAKGDGINEG
;
A
#
# COMPACT_ATOMS: atom_id res chain seq x y z
N MET A 1 19.06 -34.68 24.96
CA MET A 1 18.33 -34.65 23.69
C MET A 1 17.12 -33.70 23.70
N MET A 2 16.26 -33.73 24.71
CA MET A 2 15.03 -32.85 24.79
C MET A 2 15.33 -31.35 24.82
N LYS A 3 16.38 -30.90 25.52
CA LYS A 3 16.76 -29.46 25.60
C LYS A 3 17.27 -28.91 24.26
N SER A 4 17.96 -29.75 23.49
CA SER A 4 18.46 -29.37 22.15
C SER A 4 17.31 -29.24 21.15
N LEU A 5 16.32 -30.16 21.20
CA LEU A 5 15.13 -30.11 20.32
C LEU A 5 14.28 -28.86 20.60
N PHE A 6 14.14 -28.47 21.87
CA PHE A 6 13.41 -27.26 22.26
C PHE A 6 14.10 -25.98 21.78
N ALA A 7 15.43 -25.94 21.82
CA ALA A 7 16.21 -24.82 21.28
C ALA A 7 16.08 -24.69 19.75
N TYR A 8 16.09 -25.80 19.02
CA TYR A 8 15.86 -25.80 17.57
C TYR A 8 14.44 -25.40 17.20
N LEU A 9 13.44 -25.83 17.96
CA LEU A 9 12.03 -25.45 17.74
C LEU A 9 11.82 -23.95 18.00
N MET A 10 12.43 -23.41 19.07
CA MET A 10 12.41 -21.97 19.37
C MET A 10 13.13 -21.14 18.30
N MET A 11 14.25 -21.63 17.78
CA MET A 11 15.00 -20.96 16.72
C MET A 11 14.24 -20.97 15.38
N LEU A 12 13.55 -22.08 15.08
CA LEU A 12 12.69 -22.19 13.89
C LEU A 12 11.46 -21.27 13.99
N ALA A 13 10.84 -21.18 15.18
CA ALA A 13 9.70 -20.29 15.43
C ALA A 13 10.10 -18.81 15.34
N ALA A 14 11.32 -18.45 15.80
CA ALA A 14 11.82 -17.08 15.68
C ALA A 14 12.11 -16.68 14.22
N ALA A 15 12.54 -17.62 13.38
CA ALA A 15 12.81 -17.39 11.96
C ALA A 15 11.52 -17.14 11.14
N THR A 16 10.37 -17.69 11.57
CA THR A 16 9.08 -17.48 10.89
C THR A 16 8.40 -16.16 11.26
N LEU A 17 8.82 -15.49 12.33
CA LEU A 17 8.30 -14.19 12.76
C LEU A 17 8.99 -12.98 12.08
N ALA A 18 10.06 -13.20 11.32
CA ALA A 18 10.78 -12.16 10.59
C ALA A 18 10.09 -11.79 9.25
N GLY A 19 8.87 -12.29 8.99
CA GLY A 19 8.10 -12.04 7.79
C GLY A 19 7.39 -10.68 7.80
N CYS A 20 7.81 -9.80 6.89
CA CYS A 20 7.01 -8.74 6.29
C CYS A 20 6.67 -7.51 7.13
N ALA A 21 7.66 -6.83 7.67
CA ALA A 21 7.49 -5.41 8.06
C ALA A 21 7.75 -4.46 6.88
N THR A 22 8.57 -4.89 5.91
CA THR A 22 8.82 -4.17 4.65
C THR A 22 8.78 -5.17 3.52
N GLY A 23 7.83 -5.02 2.59
CA GLY A 23 7.86 -5.78 1.33
C GLY A 23 9.19 -5.52 0.59
N PRO A 24 9.58 -6.41 -0.34
CA PRO A 24 10.75 -6.17 -1.17
C PRO A 24 10.60 -4.83 -1.88
N ALA A 25 11.72 -4.11 -2.05
CA ALA A 25 11.71 -2.85 -2.81
C ALA A 25 11.17 -3.12 -4.22
N ALA A 26 10.28 -2.26 -4.69
CA ALA A 26 9.70 -2.37 -6.01
C ALA A 26 10.79 -2.41 -7.09
N THR A 27 10.66 -3.34 -8.01
CA THR A 27 11.56 -3.51 -9.14
C THR A 27 11.08 -2.69 -10.34
N LYS A 28 11.93 -2.55 -11.36
CA LYS A 28 11.50 -1.95 -12.64
C LYS A 28 10.38 -2.75 -13.31
N ASN A 29 10.34 -4.07 -13.08
CA ASN A 29 9.29 -4.93 -13.61
C ASN A 29 7.94 -4.63 -12.97
N ASP A 30 7.88 -4.42 -11.65
CA ASP A 30 6.64 -4.11 -10.94
C ASP A 30 6.04 -2.78 -11.44
N VAL A 31 6.87 -1.76 -11.64
CA VAL A 31 6.45 -0.47 -12.23
C VAL A 31 5.94 -0.66 -13.66
N GLN A 32 6.62 -1.50 -14.45
CA GLN A 32 6.20 -1.78 -15.83
C GLN A 32 4.86 -2.53 -15.86
N GLU A 33 4.67 -3.53 -15.01
CA GLU A 33 3.43 -4.29 -14.91
C GLU A 33 2.26 -3.39 -14.53
N LEU A 34 2.43 -2.55 -13.51
CA LEU A 34 1.39 -1.59 -13.13
C LEU A 34 1.11 -0.59 -14.25
N SER A 35 2.14 -0.09 -14.93
CA SER A 35 1.97 0.81 -16.06
C SER A 35 1.13 0.18 -17.18
N LEU A 36 1.38 -1.09 -17.51
CA LEU A 36 0.61 -1.83 -18.52
C LEU A 36 -0.83 -2.10 -18.05
N ALA A 37 -1.03 -2.42 -16.77
CA ALA A 37 -2.35 -2.60 -16.20
C ALA A 37 -3.19 -1.31 -16.27
N LEU A 38 -2.57 -0.16 -15.97
CA LEU A 38 -3.23 1.14 -16.08
C LEU A 38 -3.61 1.48 -17.53
N GLN A 39 -2.74 1.17 -18.50
CA GLN A 39 -3.05 1.35 -19.91
C GLN A 39 -4.20 0.45 -20.40
N ALA A 40 -4.39 -0.70 -19.76
CA ALA A 40 -5.47 -1.63 -20.10
C ALA A 40 -6.84 -1.23 -19.54
N LEU A 41 -6.94 -0.20 -18.69
CA LEU A 41 -8.20 0.28 -18.14
C LEU A 41 -9.14 0.85 -19.23
N ASP A 42 -8.60 1.66 -20.12
CA ASP A 42 -9.33 2.24 -21.26
C ASP A 42 -8.34 2.54 -22.41
N PRO A 43 -8.72 2.33 -23.68
CA PRO A 43 -7.88 2.65 -24.85
C PRO A 43 -7.43 4.12 -24.94
N LYS A 44 -8.09 5.02 -24.22
CA LYS A 44 -7.73 6.45 -24.17
C LYS A 44 -6.67 6.78 -23.11
N VAL A 45 -6.30 5.83 -22.26
CA VAL A 45 -5.26 6.07 -21.23
C VAL A 45 -3.93 6.32 -21.91
N ASP A 46 -3.35 7.47 -21.61
CA ASP A 46 -2.04 7.85 -22.14
C ASP A 46 -0.94 6.98 -21.50
N PRO A 47 -0.10 6.30 -22.32
CA PRO A 47 0.97 5.44 -21.79
C PRO A 47 2.02 6.18 -20.94
N VAL A 48 2.24 7.47 -21.19
CA VAL A 48 3.18 8.29 -20.42
C VAL A 48 2.60 8.60 -19.04
N GLU A 49 1.32 8.95 -18.98
CA GLU A 49 0.61 9.15 -17.71
C GLU A 49 0.54 7.85 -16.89
N ALA A 50 0.19 6.73 -17.52
CA ALA A 50 0.15 5.41 -16.88
C ALA A 50 1.51 5.04 -16.26
N ARG A 51 2.58 5.24 -17.00
CA ARG A 51 3.93 4.99 -16.50
C ARG A 51 4.29 5.93 -15.35
N ARG A 52 3.99 7.21 -15.47
CA ARG A 52 4.24 8.21 -14.43
C ARG A 52 3.47 7.90 -13.15
N ALA A 53 2.21 7.51 -13.27
CA ALA A 53 1.38 7.11 -12.14
C ALA A 53 1.96 5.87 -11.44
N ALA A 54 2.40 4.86 -12.19
CA ALA A 54 3.04 3.67 -11.64
C ALA A 54 4.36 3.99 -10.90
N GLU A 55 5.22 4.82 -11.47
CA GLU A 55 6.46 5.26 -10.83
C GLU A 55 6.20 5.97 -9.50
N ILE A 56 5.20 6.85 -9.45
CA ILE A 56 4.80 7.55 -8.22
C ILE A 56 4.22 6.58 -7.22
N ALA A 57 3.32 5.69 -7.63
CA ALA A 57 2.67 4.74 -6.72
C ALA A 57 3.71 3.93 -5.93
N TYR A 58 4.74 3.41 -6.59
CA TYR A 58 5.79 2.64 -5.93
C TYR A 58 6.77 3.51 -5.14
N SER A 59 7.32 4.56 -5.76
CA SER A 59 8.34 5.38 -5.10
C SER A 59 7.78 6.17 -3.91
N TYR A 60 6.54 6.64 -4.01
CA TYR A 60 5.92 7.41 -2.94
C TYR A 60 5.43 6.51 -1.79
N SER A 61 4.98 5.28 -2.08
CA SER A 61 4.67 4.29 -1.02
C SER A 61 5.88 4.01 -0.13
N ALA A 62 7.06 3.80 -0.74
CA ALA A 62 8.29 3.61 0.00
C ALA A 62 8.64 4.83 0.86
N ARG A 63 8.51 6.03 0.29
CA ARG A 63 8.73 7.28 1.03
C ARG A 63 7.78 7.46 2.20
N LEU A 64 6.49 7.13 2.03
CA LEU A 64 5.52 7.19 3.12
C LEU A 64 5.85 6.22 4.24
N ALA A 65 6.30 5.00 3.92
CA ALA A 65 6.74 4.03 4.92
C ALA A 65 7.91 4.56 5.77
N GLU A 66 8.85 5.25 5.14
CA GLU A 66 9.95 5.94 5.84
C GLU A 66 9.45 7.11 6.69
N GLN A 67 8.60 7.98 6.12
CA GLN A 67 8.05 9.15 6.82
C GLN A 67 7.22 8.77 8.05
N TYR A 68 6.42 7.70 7.95
CA TYR A 68 5.64 7.21 9.08
C TYR A 68 6.46 6.36 10.05
N ASN A 69 7.74 6.13 9.73
CA ASN A 69 8.65 5.34 10.54
C ASN A 69 8.07 3.95 10.86
N VAL A 70 7.60 3.25 9.80
CA VAL A 70 7.00 1.92 9.90
C VAL A 70 8.13 0.88 10.05
N THR A 71 8.50 0.59 11.28
CA THR A 71 9.59 -0.33 11.64
C THR A 71 9.11 -1.62 12.29
N THR A 72 7.79 -1.77 12.45
CA THR A 72 7.16 -2.91 13.14
C THR A 72 6.15 -3.59 12.21
N SER A 73 5.59 -4.73 12.63
CA SER A 73 4.51 -5.37 11.89
C SER A 73 3.29 -4.44 11.76
N PRO A 74 2.48 -4.58 10.70
CA PRO A 74 1.30 -3.73 10.48
C PRO A 74 0.35 -3.67 11.68
N ILE A 75 0.08 -4.82 12.33
CA ILE A 75 -0.80 -4.89 13.50
C ILE A 75 -0.23 -4.08 14.67
N LEU A 76 1.05 -4.24 14.95
CA LEU A 76 1.70 -3.51 16.04
C LEU A 76 1.77 -2.01 15.72
N HIS A 77 2.08 -1.64 14.48
CA HIS A 77 2.10 -0.24 14.06
C HIS A 77 0.72 0.41 14.21
N ASN A 78 -0.35 -0.27 13.77
CA ASN A 78 -1.72 0.20 13.96
C ASN A 78 -2.06 0.41 15.44
N THR A 79 -1.68 -0.52 16.31
CA THR A 79 -1.86 -0.37 17.75
C THR A 79 -1.12 0.86 18.28
N MET A 80 0.13 1.10 17.84
CA MET A 80 0.91 2.26 18.25
C MET A 80 0.27 3.58 17.78
N VAL A 81 -0.32 3.62 16.59
CA VAL A 81 -1.04 4.81 16.11
C VAL A 81 -2.33 5.01 16.90
N ASN A 82 -3.13 3.95 17.10
CA ASN A 82 -4.40 4.04 17.82
C ASN A 82 -4.24 4.41 19.31
N THR A 83 -3.08 4.12 19.88
CA THR A 83 -2.74 4.49 21.28
C THR A 83 -1.98 5.81 21.39
N GLY A 84 -1.77 6.52 20.28
CA GLY A 84 -1.08 7.82 20.28
C GLY A 84 0.44 7.76 20.44
N VAL A 85 1.04 6.57 20.36
CA VAL A 85 2.50 6.40 20.38
C VAL A 85 3.14 6.82 19.06
N LYS A 86 2.39 6.69 17.96
CA LYS A 86 2.76 7.17 16.62
C LYS A 86 1.60 7.98 16.02
N ASP A 87 1.96 8.98 15.23
CA ASP A 87 0.96 9.92 14.68
C ASP A 87 0.28 9.40 13.42
N ARG A 88 0.99 8.65 12.57
CA ARG A 88 0.52 8.23 11.25
C ARG A 88 1.01 6.81 10.89
N GLY A 89 0.45 6.26 9.80
CA GLY A 89 0.85 4.95 9.26
C GLY A 89 -0.29 3.94 9.17
N LEU A 90 -1.55 4.38 9.41
CA LEU A 90 -2.75 3.59 9.10
C LEU A 90 -3.01 3.58 7.59
N CYS A 91 -3.77 2.58 7.11
CA CYS A 91 -4.18 2.50 5.70
C CYS A 91 -4.83 3.80 5.20
N VAL A 92 -5.63 4.46 6.02
CA VAL A 92 -6.27 5.73 5.68
C VAL A 92 -5.23 6.82 5.39
N HIS A 93 -4.16 6.91 6.17
CA HIS A 93 -3.10 7.90 5.96
C HIS A 93 -2.36 7.65 4.64
N TYR A 94 -2.03 6.38 4.34
CA TYR A 94 -1.43 6.01 3.06
C TYR A 94 -2.34 6.35 1.88
N ALA A 95 -3.62 6.03 1.98
CA ALA A 95 -4.59 6.29 0.93
C ALA A 95 -4.78 7.79 0.67
N GLU A 96 -4.87 8.60 1.72
CA GLU A 96 -5.01 10.05 1.62
C GLU A 96 -3.78 10.71 1.00
N ASP A 97 -2.60 10.41 1.53
CA ASP A 97 -1.36 11.03 1.05
C ASP A 97 -1.00 10.57 -0.36
N MET A 98 -1.28 9.30 -0.71
CA MET A 98 -1.10 8.79 -2.07
C MET A 98 -2.06 9.46 -3.05
N GLN A 99 -3.35 9.55 -2.72
CA GLN A 99 -4.34 10.24 -3.55
C GLN A 99 -3.95 11.70 -3.76
N ALA A 100 -3.57 12.40 -2.69
CA ALA A 100 -3.14 13.79 -2.76
C ALA A 100 -1.90 13.95 -3.64
N ARG A 101 -0.91 13.06 -3.51
CA ARG A 101 0.32 13.11 -4.30
C ARG A 101 0.06 12.86 -5.79
N LEU A 102 -0.71 11.85 -6.13
CA LEU A 102 -1.04 11.52 -7.51
C LEU A 102 -1.91 12.62 -8.16
N SER A 103 -2.82 13.23 -7.40
CA SER A 103 -3.67 14.33 -7.88
C SER A 103 -2.88 15.57 -8.31
N GLN A 104 -1.69 15.79 -7.74
CA GLN A 104 -0.82 16.91 -8.12
C GLN A 104 -0.26 16.79 -9.54
N GLU A 105 -0.25 15.59 -10.12
CA GLU A 105 0.23 15.40 -11.50
C GLU A 105 -0.75 15.93 -12.56
N ASN A 106 -2.01 16.19 -12.18
CA ASN A 106 -3.06 16.71 -13.08
C ASN A 106 -3.24 15.89 -14.35
N PHE A 107 -3.25 14.57 -14.23
CA PHE A 107 -3.44 13.63 -15.33
C PHE A 107 -4.70 13.96 -16.14
N GLN A 108 -4.60 13.83 -17.46
CA GLN A 108 -5.71 14.11 -18.38
C GLN A 108 -6.55 12.87 -18.67
N THR A 109 -5.96 11.69 -18.61
CA THR A 109 -6.58 10.41 -18.94
C THR A 109 -6.80 9.49 -17.74
N LEU A 110 -6.25 9.85 -16.58
CA LEU A 110 -6.42 9.12 -15.32
C LEU A 110 -7.11 10.00 -14.27
N THR A 111 -7.81 9.37 -13.34
CA THR A 111 -8.40 10.02 -12.16
C THR A 111 -8.04 9.27 -10.89
N MET A 112 -7.98 10.03 -9.79
CA MET A 112 -7.59 9.51 -8.47
C MET A 112 -8.81 9.44 -7.57
N LEU A 113 -9.16 8.23 -7.19
CA LEU A 113 -10.30 7.94 -6.33
C LEU A 113 -9.81 7.38 -4.99
N ARG A 114 -10.70 7.24 -4.03
CA ARG A 114 -10.43 6.58 -2.76
C ARG A 114 -11.56 5.61 -2.44
N ALA A 115 -11.24 4.35 -2.26
CA ALA A 115 -12.17 3.35 -1.78
C ALA A 115 -12.01 3.17 -0.27
N ILE A 116 -13.14 3.05 0.43
CA ILE A 116 -13.21 2.79 1.86
C ILE A 116 -14.11 1.58 2.04
N ALA A 117 -13.57 0.50 2.60
CA ALA A 117 -14.36 -0.65 3.00
C ALA A 117 -14.65 -0.53 4.50
N GLU A 118 -15.88 -0.18 4.84
CA GLU A 118 -16.34 -0.15 6.23
C GLU A 118 -16.68 -1.58 6.69
N PRO A 119 -16.19 -2.00 7.86
CA PRO A 119 -16.57 -3.29 8.39
C PRO A 119 -18.04 -3.26 8.83
N LYS A 120 -18.78 -4.32 8.47
CA LYS A 120 -20.14 -4.52 8.96
C LYS A 120 -20.20 -4.99 10.41
N ASN A 121 -19.06 -5.09 11.09
CA ASN A 121 -18.96 -5.43 12.51
C ASN A 121 -17.75 -4.72 13.14
N ASP A 122 -17.88 -4.37 14.42
CA ASP A 122 -16.93 -3.57 15.21
C ASP A 122 -15.56 -4.24 15.44
N PHE A 123 -15.38 -5.49 15.04
CA PHE A 123 -14.12 -6.23 15.21
C PHE A 123 -13.25 -6.25 13.94
N ARG A 124 -13.68 -5.61 12.86
CA ARG A 124 -12.89 -5.52 11.63
C ARG A 124 -12.25 -4.14 11.51
N ILE A 125 -11.02 -4.13 11.01
CA ILE A 125 -10.29 -2.88 10.74
C ILE A 125 -10.84 -2.28 9.43
N ASP A 126 -11.14 -1.00 9.44
CA ASP A 126 -11.48 -0.22 8.25
C ASP A 126 -10.31 -0.25 7.26
N HIS A 127 -10.60 -0.52 6.02
CA HIS A 127 -9.61 -0.51 4.96
C HIS A 127 -9.84 0.69 4.03
N SER A 128 -8.80 1.48 3.84
CA SER A 128 -8.78 2.56 2.84
C SER A 128 -7.68 2.31 1.83
N THR A 129 -7.97 2.58 0.57
CA THR A 129 -6.98 2.51 -0.51
C THR A 129 -7.15 3.66 -1.49
N ALA A 130 -6.04 4.16 -2.04
CA ALA A 130 -6.06 5.01 -3.21
C ALA A 130 -6.30 4.13 -4.46
N VAL A 131 -7.14 4.61 -5.37
CA VAL A 131 -7.49 3.93 -6.60
C VAL A 131 -7.15 4.83 -7.77
N ILE A 132 -6.49 4.28 -8.78
CA ILE A 132 -6.23 4.94 -10.05
C ILE A 132 -7.22 4.34 -11.06
N ALA A 133 -8.03 5.18 -11.67
CA ALA A 133 -9.03 4.78 -12.65
C ALA A 133 -8.85 5.57 -13.96
N ALA A 134 -9.42 5.09 -15.05
CA ALA A 134 -9.51 5.88 -16.28
C ALA A 134 -10.40 7.11 -16.05
N LYS A 135 -10.15 8.17 -16.80
CA LYS A 135 -10.89 9.43 -16.66
C LYS A 135 -12.36 9.24 -17.03
N GLY A 136 -13.24 9.47 -16.07
CA GLY A 136 -14.68 9.30 -16.23
C GLY A 136 -15.25 8.06 -15.56
N ASP A 137 -14.40 7.12 -15.15
CA ASP A 137 -14.83 5.91 -14.44
C ASP A 137 -15.05 6.19 -12.94
N GLY A 138 -16.03 5.51 -12.36
CA GLY A 138 -16.29 5.49 -10.92
C GLY A 138 -15.70 4.26 -10.22
N ILE A 139 -15.74 4.24 -8.89
CA ILE A 139 -15.23 3.12 -8.07
C ILE A 139 -15.96 1.79 -8.35
N ASN A 140 -17.19 1.85 -8.89
CA ASN A 140 -18.04 0.68 -9.12
C ASN A 140 -17.90 0.11 -10.54
N GLU A 141 -17.01 0.63 -11.39
CA GLU A 141 -16.88 0.29 -12.81
C GLU A 141 -15.54 -0.42 -13.12
N GLY A 142 -14.78 -0.78 -12.08
CA GLY A 142 -13.52 -1.51 -12.15
C GLY A 142 -13.63 -2.96 -11.73
#